data_1939fcfb63ed9165e35aaf46004580a9
#
_entry.id   1939fcfb63ed9165e35aaf46004580a9
#
_cell.length_a   1.000
_cell.length_b   1.000
_cell.length_c   1.000
_cell.angle_alpha   90.00
_cell.angle_beta   90.00
_cell.angle_gamma   90.00
#
_symmetry.space_group_name_H-M   'P 1'
#
loop_
_entity.id
_entity.type
_entity.pdbx_description
1 polymer ?
#
loop_
_entity_poly.entity_id
_entity_poly.type
_entity_poly.pdbx_seq_one_letter_code
_entity_poly.pdbx_strand_id
1 'polypeptide(L)'
;MSAMDKPIYQFTFLRHGESVGNAQSRWQGQSDYPLTERGRAQARALAERWQSEAMKFDLVIASPLGRAKETAQIIASALNVKVELDPIWLERHIGEMEGLTAEEVRQKPQPPYVTPYNSIGGNGEGDWE
;
A
#
# COMPACT_ATOMS: atom_id res chain seq x y z
N MET A 1 -25.85 27.38 4.29
CA MET A 1 -24.82 26.90 5.21
C MET A 1 -23.71 27.92 5.33
N SER A 2 -23.34 28.30 6.53
CA SER A 2 -22.18 29.14 6.75
C SER A 2 -20.90 28.38 6.42
N ALA A 3 -19.78 29.10 6.25
CA ALA A 3 -18.48 28.45 6.01
C ALA A 3 -18.08 27.52 7.18
N MET A 4 -18.63 27.74 8.39
CA MET A 4 -18.39 26.92 9.58
C MET A 4 -19.14 25.59 9.58
N ASP A 5 -20.13 25.43 8.69
CA ASP A 5 -20.95 24.21 8.59
C ASP A 5 -20.43 23.25 7.50
N LYS A 6 -19.30 23.52 6.88
CA LYS A 6 -18.70 22.62 5.91
C LYS A 6 -18.14 21.39 6.60
N PRO A 7 -18.37 20.18 6.08
CA PRO A 7 -17.82 18.98 6.66
C PRO A 7 -16.28 19.03 6.64
N ILE A 8 -15.69 18.58 7.71
CA ILE A 8 -14.23 18.39 7.81
C ILE A 8 -13.93 16.92 7.60
N TYR A 9 -13.07 16.63 6.65
CA TYR A 9 -12.61 15.28 6.37
C TYR A 9 -11.18 15.12 6.89
N GLN A 10 -10.95 14.04 7.62
CA GLN A 10 -9.60 13.66 8.05
C GLN A 10 -9.22 12.37 7.34
N PHE A 11 -8.05 12.38 6.72
CA PHE A 11 -7.53 11.23 6.01
C PHE A 11 -6.28 10.71 6.70
N THR A 12 -6.25 9.40 6.90
CA THR A 12 -5.06 8.69 7.34
C THR A 12 -4.65 7.75 6.22
N PHE A 13 -3.42 7.91 5.72
CA PHE A 13 -2.86 7.03 4.70
C PHE A 13 -1.94 6.03 5.36
N LEU A 14 -2.13 4.77 5.01
CA LEU A 14 -1.37 3.68 5.58
C LEU A 14 -0.82 2.81 4.46
N ARG A 15 0.47 2.52 4.54
CA ARG A 15 1.09 1.51 3.70
C ARG A 15 0.72 0.12 4.22
N HIS A 16 0.54 -0.85 3.31
CA HIS A 16 0.31 -2.25 3.69
C HIS A 16 1.50 -2.83 4.47
N GLY A 17 1.27 -3.92 5.20
CA GLY A 17 2.31 -4.67 5.87
C GLY A 17 3.28 -5.34 4.88
N GLU A 18 4.37 -5.89 5.41
CA GLU A 18 5.34 -6.59 4.57
C GLU A 18 4.68 -7.67 3.74
N SER A 19 4.90 -7.63 2.44
CA SER A 19 4.47 -8.67 1.51
C SER A 19 5.63 -9.62 1.17
N VAL A 20 5.31 -10.75 0.57
CA VAL A 20 6.32 -11.67 0.04
C VAL A 20 7.21 -10.96 -0.97
N GLY A 21 6.65 -10.09 -1.81
CA GLY A 21 7.43 -9.27 -2.74
C GLY A 21 8.42 -8.36 -2.02
N ASN A 22 7.99 -7.69 -0.94
CA ASN A 22 8.89 -6.87 -0.10
C ASN A 22 10.02 -7.71 0.48
N ALA A 23 9.69 -8.85 1.09
CA ALA A 23 10.68 -9.73 1.71
C ALA A 23 11.73 -10.25 0.72
N GLN A 24 11.35 -10.40 -0.54
CA GLN A 24 12.23 -10.84 -1.62
C GLN A 24 12.84 -9.68 -2.43
N SER A 25 12.61 -8.43 -2.01
CA SER A 25 13.07 -7.23 -2.72
C SER A 25 12.64 -7.20 -4.19
N ARG A 26 11.41 -7.64 -4.45
CA ARG A 26 10.82 -7.65 -5.79
C ARG A 26 9.92 -6.45 -6.01
N TRP A 27 9.95 -5.93 -7.22
CA TRP A 27 9.02 -4.90 -7.65
C TRP A 27 7.66 -5.53 -7.88
N GLN A 28 6.66 -5.06 -7.19
CA GLN A 28 5.35 -5.71 -7.16
C GLN A 28 4.37 -5.15 -8.18
N GLY A 29 4.28 -3.82 -8.29
CA GLY A 29 3.26 -3.21 -9.13
C GLY A 29 1.88 -3.76 -8.81
N GLN A 30 1.17 -4.27 -9.81
CA GLN A 30 -0.14 -4.90 -9.64
C GLN A 30 -0.07 -6.42 -9.43
N SER A 31 1.13 -7.01 -9.34
CA SER A 31 1.28 -8.41 -8.97
C SER A 31 0.77 -8.64 -7.55
N ASP A 32 -0.01 -9.68 -7.36
CA ASP A 32 -0.72 -9.93 -6.10
C ASP A 32 0.11 -10.79 -5.14
N TYR A 33 1.19 -10.21 -4.62
CA TYR A 33 1.97 -10.84 -3.56
C TYR A 33 1.23 -10.75 -2.22
N PRO A 34 1.05 -11.85 -1.50
CA PRO A 34 0.39 -11.84 -0.20
C PRO A 34 1.28 -11.22 0.89
N LEU A 35 0.68 -10.88 2.02
CA LEU A 35 1.42 -10.53 3.23
C LEU A 35 2.26 -11.72 3.72
N THR A 36 3.41 -11.41 4.31
CA THR A 36 4.14 -12.38 5.12
C THR A 36 3.54 -12.45 6.53
N GLU A 37 3.94 -13.45 7.32
CA GLU A 37 3.56 -13.50 8.74
C GLU A 37 4.04 -12.25 9.49
N ARG A 38 5.20 -11.71 9.13
CA ARG A 38 5.67 -10.44 9.67
C ARG A 38 4.74 -9.29 9.28
N GLY A 39 4.29 -9.24 8.04
CA GLY A 39 3.34 -8.22 7.57
C GLY A 39 2.02 -8.28 8.32
N ARG A 40 1.49 -9.47 8.58
CA ARG A 40 0.31 -9.67 9.40
C ARG A 40 0.54 -9.22 10.84
N ALA A 41 1.69 -9.55 11.41
CA ALA A 41 2.06 -9.12 12.76
C ALA A 41 2.17 -7.59 12.85
N GLN A 42 2.72 -6.93 11.84
CA GLN A 42 2.76 -5.47 11.75
C GLN A 42 1.35 -4.87 11.74
N ALA A 43 0.45 -5.40 10.94
CA ALA A 43 -0.93 -4.94 10.88
C ALA A 43 -1.66 -5.14 12.22
N ARG A 44 -1.49 -6.30 12.84
CA ARG A 44 -2.07 -6.58 14.17
C ARG A 44 -1.52 -5.65 15.25
N ALA A 45 -0.23 -5.40 15.26
CA ALA A 45 0.39 -4.50 16.24
C ALA A 45 -0.16 -3.08 16.12
N LEU A 46 -0.31 -2.57 14.90
CA LEU A 46 -0.91 -1.26 14.67
C LEU A 46 -2.38 -1.24 15.08
N ALA A 47 -3.13 -2.29 14.74
CA ALA A 47 -4.54 -2.42 15.13
C ALA A 47 -4.73 -2.39 16.65
N GLU A 48 -3.91 -3.12 17.38
CA GLU A 48 -3.91 -3.13 18.85
C GLU A 48 -3.58 -1.76 19.43
N ARG A 49 -2.58 -1.08 18.88
CA ARG A 49 -2.21 0.26 19.29
C ARG A 49 -3.37 1.24 19.08
N TRP A 50 -3.94 1.25 17.89
CA TRP A 50 -5.05 2.14 17.57
C TRP A 50 -6.30 1.83 18.40
N GLN A 51 -6.54 0.56 18.68
CA GLN A 51 -7.62 0.17 19.57
C GLN A 51 -7.40 0.70 21.00
N SER A 52 -6.18 0.60 21.52
CA SER A 52 -5.84 1.12 22.85
C SER A 52 -5.91 2.64 22.94
N GLU A 53 -5.64 3.33 21.83
CA GLU A 53 -5.75 4.79 21.70
C GLU A 53 -7.19 5.25 21.41
N ALA A 54 -8.15 4.33 21.36
CA ALA A 54 -9.54 4.59 21.00
C ALA A 54 -9.68 5.31 19.63
N MET A 55 -8.80 4.98 18.69
CA MET A 55 -8.84 5.51 17.32
C MET A 55 -10.13 5.09 16.64
N LYS A 56 -10.78 6.03 15.96
CA LYS A 56 -12.03 5.78 15.24
C LYS A 56 -11.92 6.24 13.80
N PHE A 57 -12.43 5.40 12.92
CA PHE A 57 -12.60 5.73 11.50
C PHE A 57 -14.05 5.45 11.11
N ASP A 58 -14.60 6.29 10.26
CA ASP A 58 -15.93 6.08 9.70
C ASP A 58 -15.90 5.06 8.57
N LEU A 59 -14.80 4.98 7.85
CA LEU A 59 -14.63 4.10 6.71
C LEU A 59 -13.15 3.79 6.48
N VAL A 60 -12.85 2.57 6.10
CA VAL A 60 -11.55 2.16 5.60
C VAL A 60 -11.68 1.83 4.11
N ILE A 61 -10.89 2.47 3.28
CA ILE A 61 -10.82 2.20 1.85
C ILE A 61 -9.47 1.55 1.56
N ALA A 62 -9.48 0.49 0.77
CA ALA A 62 -8.26 -0.21 0.42
C ALA A 62 -8.22 -0.58 -1.07
N SER A 63 -7.00 -0.72 -1.58
CA SER A 63 -6.76 -1.39 -2.84
C SER A 63 -7.26 -2.84 -2.78
N PRO A 64 -7.78 -3.40 -3.88
CA PRO A 64 -8.18 -4.81 -3.92
C PRO A 64 -7.00 -5.79 -3.94
N LEU A 65 -5.76 -5.33 -4.09
CA LEU A 65 -4.60 -6.21 -4.00
C LEU A 65 -4.49 -6.86 -2.62
N GLY A 66 -4.17 -8.15 -2.59
CA GLY A 66 -4.20 -8.96 -1.38
C GLY A 66 -3.44 -8.37 -0.19
N ARG A 67 -2.25 -7.83 -0.41
CA ARG A 67 -1.44 -7.20 0.63
C ARG A 67 -2.12 -5.99 1.28
N ALA A 68 -2.76 -5.14 0.48
CA ALA A 68 -3.47 -3.97 0.97
C ALA A 68 -4.82 -4.35 1.60
N LYS A 69 -5.56 -5.23 0.93
CA LYS A 69 -6.84 -5.73 1.40
C LYS A 69 -6.72 -6.42 2.75
N GLU A 70 -5.76 -7.32 2.91
CA GLU A 70 -5.57 -8.06 4.16
C GLU A 70 -5.12 -7.14 5.30
N THR A 71 -4.21 -6.21 5.03
CA THR A 71 -3.81 -5.19 6.02
C THR A 71 -5.03 -4.41 6.49
N ALA A 72 -5.85 -3.94 5.57
CA ALA A 72 -7.06 -3.19 5.90
C ALA A 72 -8.06 -4.02 6.69
N GLN A 73 -8.26 -5.29 6.34
CA GLN A 73 -9.17 -6.19 7.04
C GLN A 73 -8.74 -6.46 8.48
N ILE A 74 -7.45 -6.66 8.72
CA ILE A 74 -6.92 -6.87 10.07
C ILE A 74 -7.20 -5.65 10.95
N ILE A 75 -6.91 -4.46 10.44
CA ILE A 75 -7.10 -3.21 11.19
C ILE A 75 -8.58 -2.90 11.38
N ALA A 76 -9.35 -2.95 10.33
CA ALA A 76 -10.78 -2.64 10.37
C ALA A 76 -11.56 -3.60 11.29
N SER A 77 -11.19 -4.86 11.31
CA SER A 77 -11.78 -5.85 12.19
C SER A 77 -11.57 -5.51 13.66
N ALA A 78 -10.36 -5.10 14.03
CA ALA A 78 -10.04 -4.69 15.40
C ALA A 78 -10.76 -3.40 15.83
N LEU A 79 -10.98 -2.49 14.89
CA LEU A 79 -11.62 -1.19 15.14
C LEU A 79 -13.13 -1.21 14.87
N ASN A 80 -13.67 -2.34 14.44
CA ASN A 80 -15.09 -2.51 14.11
C ASN A 80 -15.59 -1.49 13.10
N VAL A 81 -14.86 -1.35 11.99
CA VAL A 81 -15.18 -0.44 10.89
C VAL A 81 -15.26 -1.22 9.56
N LYS A 82 -16.07 -0.73 8.64
CA LYS A 82 -16.27 -1.34 7.33
C LYS A 82 -15.09 -1.07 6.40
N VAL A 83 -14.71 -2.07 5.61
CA VAL A 83 -13.74 -1.92 4.52
C VAL A 83 -14.48 -1.85 3.18
N GLU A 84 -14.15 -0.86 2.38
CA GLU A 84 -14.51 -0.79 0.96
C GLU A 84 -13.27 -0.96 0.11
N LEU A 85 -13.35 -1.82 -0.90
CA LEU A 85 -12.29 -1.99 -1.87
C LEU A 85 -12.55 -1.07 -3.06
N ASP A 86 -11.54 -0.31 -3.46
CA ASP A 86 -11.64 0.60 -4.59
C ASP A 86 -10.42 0.46 -5.50
N PRO A 87 -10.62 0.04 -6.76
CA PRO A 87 -9.53 -0.14 -7.72
C PRO A 87 -8.74 1.14 -8.03
N ILE A 88 -9.26 2.31 -7.71
CA ILE A 88 -8.53 3.58 -7.89
C ILE A 88 -7.23 3.60 -7.08
N TRP A 89 -7.17 2.81 -6.01
CA TRP A 89 -6.00 2.70 -5.14
C TRP A 89 -5.05 1.57 -5.53
N LEU A 90 -5.25 0.97 -6.71
CA LEU A 90 -4.30 -0.01 -7.24
C LEU A 90 -2.94 0.65 -7.45
N GLU A 91 -1.89 -0.10 -7.11
CA GLU A 91 -0.53 0.25 -7.45
C GLU A 91 -0.36 0.34 -8.97
N ARG A 92 0.65 1.04 -9.41
CA ARG A 92 0.95 1.17 -10.83
C ARG A 92 1.28 -0.18 -11.46
N HIS A 93 0.76 -0.40 -12.65
CA HIS A 93 1.20 -1.53 -13.47
C HIS A 93 2.58 -1.20 -14.05
N ILE A 94 3.57 -2.02 -13.75
CA ILE A 94 4.96 -1.81 -14.17
C ILE A 94 5.41 -2.82 -15.23
N GLY A 95 4.46 -3.58 -15.78
CA GLY A 95 4.67 -4.46 -16.94
C GLY A 95 5.71 -5.54 -16.68
N GLU A 96 6.70 -5.62 -17.54
CA GLU A 96 7.75 -6.66 -17.48
C GLU A 96 8.65 -6.57 -16.26
N MET A 97 8.60 -5.47 -15.52
CA MET A 97 9.39 -5.29 -14.29
C MET A 97 8.74 -5.96 -13.08
N GLU A 98 7.46 -6.34 -13.18
CA GLU A 98 6.76 -7.00 -12.09
C GLU A 98 7.41 -8.34 -11.72
N GLY A 99 7.63 -8.55 -10.45
CA GLY A 99 8.27 -9.75 -9.92
C GLY A 99 9.79 -9.76 -10.00
N LEU A 100 10.41 -8.76 -10.62
CA LEU A 100 11.85 -8.66 -10.70
C LEU A 100 12.44 -7.94 -9.49
N THR A 101 13.65 -8.34 -9.10
CA THR A 101 14.43 -7.58 -8.12
C THR A 101 15.00 -6.32 -8.78
N ALA A 102 15.42 -5.34 -7.96
CA ALA A 102 16.07 -4.14 -8.47
C ALA A 102 17.31 -4.47 -9.32
N GLU A 103 18.06 -5.49 -8.94
CA GLU A 103 19.22 -5.95 -9.72
C GLU A 103 18.82 -6.50 -11.08
N GLU A 104 17.80 -7.34 -11.12
CA GLU A 104 17.27 -7.89 -12.37
C GLU A 104 16.72 -6.80 -13.28
N VAL A 105 16.07 -5.78 -12.72
CA VAL A 105 15.58 -4.62 -13.48
C VAL A 105 16.75 -3.85 -14.11
N ARG A 106 17.84 -3.64 -13.37
CA ARG A 106 19.02 -2.94 -13.90
C ARG A 106 19.68 -3.68 -15.04
N GLN A 107 19.56 -5.00 -15.08
CA GLN A 107 20.12 -5.84 -16.15
C GLN A 107 19.26 -5.84 -17.41
N LYS A 108 18.00 -5.38 -17.33
CA LYS A 108 17.14 -5.30 -18.50
C LYS A 108 17.53 -4.12 -19.40
N PRO A 109 17.39 -4.27 -20.73
CA PRO A 109 17.56 -3.17 -21.65
C PRO A 109 16.60 -2.03 -21.26
N GLN A 110 17.16 -0.84 -21.01
CA GLN A 110 16.35 0.32 -20.71
C GLN A 110 15.60 0.78 -21.96
N PRO A 111 14.30 1.10 -21.86
CA PRO A 111 13.58 1.67 -22.98
C PRO A 111 14.21 3.00 -23.42
N PRO A 112 14.13 3.35 -24.70
CA PRO A 112 14.78 4.56 -25.22
C PRO A 112 14.20 5.88 -24.69
N TYR A 113 13.10 5.80 -23.94
CA TYR A 113 12.52 6.96 -23.27
C TYR A 113 12.61 6.74 -21.75
N VAL A 114 13.37 7.58 -21.13
CA VAL A 114 13.32 7.73 -19.67
C VAL A 114 12.14 8.63 -19.39
N THR A 115 11.13 8.11 -18.69
CA THR A 115 10.04 8.98 -18.26
C THR A 115 10.63 10.03 -17.30
N PRO A 116 10.13 11.26 -17.29
CA PRO A 116 10.63 12.31 -16.37
C PRO A 116 10.63 11.87 -14.90
N TYR A 117 9.86 10.88 -14.59
CA TYR A 117 9.76 10.30 -13.26
C TYR A 117 11.01 9.50 -12.86
N ASN A 118 11.66 8.83 -13.82
CA ASN A 118 12.90 8.10 -13.54
C ASN A 118 14.12 9.03 -13.36
N SER A 119 13.98 10.31 -13.70
CA SER A 119 15.04 11.28 -13.54
C SER A 119 15.00 12.03 -12.20
N ILE A 120 13.97 11.83 -11.41
CA ILE A 120 13.90 12.36 -10.05
C ILE A 120 14.39 11.26 -9.10
N GLY A 121 15.67 10.97 -9.17
CA GLY A 121 16.54 10.36 -8.18
C GLY A 121 15.99 9.48 -7.06
N GLY A 122 14.81 8.93 -7.22
CA GLY A 122 14.30 7.92 -6.32
C GLY A 122 15.09 6.63 -6.54
N ASN A 123 15.73 6.14 -5.53
CA ASN A 123 16.42 4.85 -5.56
C ASN A 123 15.47 3.65 -5.69
N GLY A 124 14.30 3.84 -6.24
CA GLY A 124 13.35 2.77 -6.58
C GLY A 124 12.78 1.96 -5.40
N GLU A 125 13.22 2.23 -4.19
CA GLU A 125 12.89 1.37 -3.05
C GLU A 125 11.74 1.86 -2.16
N GLY A 126 11.12 2.94 -2.48
CA GLY A 126 10.09 3.46 -1.59
C GLY A 126 8.96 4.22 -2.25
N ASP A 127 9.21 4.71 -3.43
CA ASP A 127 8.28 5.65 -4.05
C ASP A 127 7.17 4.96 -4.86
N TRP A 128 7.14 3.62 -4.86
CA TRP A 128 6.27 2.84 -5.71
C TRP A 128 5.22 2.01 -4.99
N GLU A 129 5.29 1.98 -3.67
CA GLU A 129 4.35 1.22 -2.84
C GLU A 129 3.49 2.10 -1.95
#